data_c839c45ac2224bdae48ecf2e09aa57cf
#
_entry.id   c839c45ac2224bdae48ecf2e09aa57cf
#
_cell.length_a   1.000
_cell.length_b   1.000
_cell.length_c   1.000
_cell.angle_alpha   90.00
_cell.angle_beta   90.00
_cell.angle_gamma   90.00
#
_symmetry.space_group_name_H-M   'P 1'
#
loop_
_entity.id
_entity.type
_entity.pdbx_description
1 polymer ?
#
loop_
_entity_poly.entity_id
_entity_poly.type
_entity_poly.pdbx_seq_one_letter_code
_entity_poly.pdbx_strand_id
1 'polypeptide(L)'
;SCMAVQVVGSVAGGAVMVSGYALGANAVTKKVKKKKDKKKKVQKEEALASQLTEEQQRKYDYFFLEAMRMKEKKEYDAAFGLLEHCLDIHPNASSALYEISQYYMFLRQVPQGQAALEKAVTYAPDNYWYSQGLVSLYQQQNELDKAVTLLEEMVTRFPTKQDPLFNLLDIYGRQEKYSDVISTLNRLEKRLGKNEQLSMEKFRIYLQMKDDKKAFQEIESLVNEYPADMRYQVILGDVYLQNGKQEEAYEAYQKVLSVEPDNPMALFSMASYYEQTGQKELYQQQLDTLLLNKKVTPDTKISVMRQVIVENEQSSVKDSTEVIALFDRMMEQDLDDPQVPMLYAQYLLSKSMEAEAVPVLEQVVDWDPTNK
;
A
#
# COMPACT_ATOMS: atom_id res chain seq x y z
N SER A 1 -21.28 6.62 27.39
CA SER A 1 -21.45 5.85 28.63
C SER A 1 -20.10 5.25 28.98
N CYS A 2 -19.47 5.84 30.03
CA CYS A 2 -18.19 5.39 30.59
C CYS A 2 -18.31 4.00 31.18
N MET A 3 -17.31 3.15 30.95
CA MET A 3 -16.93 2.12 31.91
C MET A 3 -15.40 2.12 32.05
N ALA A 4 -14.98 2.64 33.21
CA ALA A 4 -13.66 2.48 33.72
C ALA A 4 -13.46 1.03 34.22
N VAL A 5 -12.37 0.40 33.81
CA VAL A 5 -11.91 -0.83 34.45
C VAL A 5 -10.64 -0.51 35.25
N GLN A 6 -10.75 -0.62 36.54
CA GLN A 6 -9.66 -0.51 37.50
C GLN A 6 -8.64 -1.63 37.32
N VAL A 7 -7.39 -1.25 37.23
CA VAL A 7 -6.26 -2.16 37.37
C VAL A 7 -5.94 -2.27 38.87
N VAL A 8 -6.19 -3.44 39.44
CA VAL A 8 -5.67 -3.81 40.77
C VAL A 8 -4.33 -4.52 40.55
N GLY A 9 -3.29 -3.91 41.07
CA GLY A 9 -1.96 -4.51 41.08
C GLY A 9 -1.84 -5.64 42.08
N SER A 10 -1.11 -6.68 41.72
CA SER A 10 -0.40 -7.48 42.72
C SER A 10 0.99 -7.81 42.17
N VAL A 11 1.97 -7.29 42.90
CA VAL A 11 3.37 -7.62 42.73
C VAL A 11 3.64 -8.83 43.62
N ALA A 12 3.95 -9.97 43.08
CA ALA A 12 4.80 -11.02 43.67
C ALA A 12 5.05 -12.16 42.69
N GLY A 13 6.28 -12.58 42.52
CA GLY A 13 6.62 -13.85 41.86
C GLY A 13 7.46 -13.68 40.57
N GLY A 14 8.64 -13.12 40.71
CA GLY A 14 9.67 -13.12 39.70
C GLY A 14 10.33 -14.49 39.48
N ALA A 15 10.91 -14.63 38.31
CA ALA A 15 12.03 -15.51 38.00
C ALA A 15 11.82 -17.03 37.93
N VAL A 16 10.87 -17.55 37.11
CA VAL A 16 10.94 -18.98 36.68
C VAL A 16 10.38 -19.23 35.28
N MET A 17 10.15 -18.23 34.41
CA MET A 17 9.57 -18.47 33.09
C MET A 17 10.48 -18.14 31.91
N VAL A 18 11.78 -17.95 32.07
CA VAL A 18 12.70 -17.64 30.95
C VAL A 18 13.39 -18.88 30.40
N SER A 19 13.44 -20.02 31.08
CA SER A 19 14.10 -21.23 30.60
C SER A 19 13.25 -22.11 29.70
N GLY A 20 11.91 -22.04 29.78
CA GLY A 20 11.01 -22.87 28.99
C GLY A 20 10.87 -22.41 27.53
N TYR A 21 10.92 -21.13 27.22
CA TYR A 21 10.81 -20.59 25.86
C TYR A 21 12.06 -20.81 25.02
N ALA A 22 13.24 -20.77 25.63
CA ALA A 22 14.50 -21.02 24.92
C ALA A 22 14.66 -22.49 24.52
N LEU A 23 14.16 -23.43 25.31
CA LEU A 23 14.18 -24.87 24.98
C LEU A 23 13.15 -25.24 23.89
N GLY A 24 11.99 -24.60 23.87
CA GLY A 24 10.97 -24.77 22.84
C GLY A 24 11.42 -24.24 21.48
N ALA A 25 12.01 -23.06 21.41
CA ALA A 25 12.52 -22.46 20.19
C ALA A 25 13.68 -23.28 19.58
N ASN A 26 14.59 -23.81 20.40
CA ASN A 26 15.68 -24.67 19.94
C ASN A 26 15.18 -26.06 19.45
N ALA A 27 14.10 -26.60 20.01
CA ALA A 27 13.52 -27.85 19.55
C ALA A 27 12.77 -27.68 18.20
N VAL A 28 12.07 -26.56 18.03
CA VAL A 28 11.37 -26.23 16.79
C VAL A 28 12.37 -25.94 15.67
N THR A 29 13.41 -25.15 15.93
CA THR A 29 14.48 -24.86 14.95
C THR A 29 15.26 -26.13 14.58
N LYS A 30 15.56 -27.03 15.52
CA LYS A 30 16.17 -28.34 15.21
C LYS A 30 15.27 -29.26 14.40
N LYS A 31 13.93 -29.27 14.65
CA LYS A 31 12.97 -30.04 13.84
C LYS A 31 12.83 -29.48 12.43
N VAL A 32 12.80 -28.17 12.26
CA VAL A 32 12.75 -27.50 10.95
C VAL A 32 14.04 -27.73 10.17
N LYS A 33 15.21 -27.65 10.82
CA LYS A 33 16.50 -27.92 10.20
C LYS A 33 16.61 -29.39 9.77
N LYS A 34 16.21 -30.34 10.62
CA LYS A 34 16.16 -31.78 10.28
C LYS A 34 15.20 -32.09 9.12
N LYS A 35 14.02 -31.43 9.04
CA LYS A 35 13.11 -31.57 7.90
C LYS A 35 13.70 -31.00 6.61
N LYS A 36 14.39 -29.82 6.67
CA LYS A 36 15.09 -29.22 5.51
C LYS A 36 16.24 -30.12 5.03
N ASP A 37 17.04 -30.66 5.95
CA ASP A 37 18.16 -31.53 5.60
C ASP A 37 17.69 -32.87 5.01
N LYS A 38 16.60 -33.44 5.52
CA LYS A 38 15.98 -34.66 4.97
C LYS A 38 15.39 -34.40 3.58
N LYS A 39 14.74 -33.23 3.38
CA LYS A 39 14.21 -32.83 2.07
C LYS A 39 15.32 -32.61 1.04
N LYS A 40 16.44 -31.97 1.44
CA LYS A 40 17.62 -31.81 0.59
C LYS A 40 18.30 -33.13 0.24
N LYS A 41 18.34 -34.08 1.18
CA LYS A 41 18.94 -35.40 0.95
C LYS A 41 18.10 -36.23 -0.03
N VAL A 42 16.78 -36.24 0.11
CA VAL A 42 15.84 -36.89 -0.82
C VAL A 42 15.92 -36.26 -2.20
N GLN A 43 15.95 -34.93 -2.32
CA GLN A 43 16.10 -34.25 -3.59
C GLN A 43 17.43 -34.54 -4.28
N LYS A 44 18.52 -34.74 -3.50
CA LYS A 44 19.84 -35.07 -4.05
C LYS A 44 19.90 -36.55 -4.51
N GLU A 45 19.23 -37.44 -3.79
CA GLU A 45 19.10 -38.84 -4.19
C GLU A 45 18.17 -39.01 -5.42
N GLU A 46 17.07 -38.26 -5.51
CA GLU A 46 16.21 -38.20 -6.69
C GLU A 46 16.91 -37.58 -7.90
N ALA A 47 17.72 -36.55 -7.70
CA ALA A 47 18.54 -35.94 -8.76
C ALA A 47 19.65 -36.89 -9.28
N LEU A 48 20.24 -37.71 -8.41
CA LEU A 48 21.21 -38.73 -8.84
C LEU A 48 20.53 -39.90 -9.57
N ALA A 49 19.31 -40.28 -9.15
CA ALA A 49 18.53 -41.34 -9.78
C ALA A 49 17.93 -40.97 -11.14
N SER A 50 17.92 -39.68 -11.47
CA SER A 50 17.36 -39.09 -12.70
C SER A 50 18.41 -38.73 -13.75
N GLN A 51 19.64 -39.24 -13.66
CA GLN A 51 20.62 -39.03 -14.75
C GLN A 51 20.19 -39.82 -15.98
N LEU A 52 19.75 -39.07 -17.00
CA LEU A 52 19.44 -39.65 -18.30
C LEU A 52 20.69 -40.25 -18.95
N THR A 53 20.51 -41.34 -19.68
CA THR A 53 21.53 -41.82 -20.61
C THR A 53 21.73 -40.77 -21.72
N GLU A 54 22.87 -40.81 -22.40
CA GLU A 54 23.13 -39.90 -23.54
C GLU A 54 22.06 -40.03 -24.63
N GLU A 55 21.56 -41.23 -24.86
CA GLU A 55 20.48 -41.47 -25.82
C GLU A 55 19.16 -40.86 -25.37
N GLN A 56 18.82 -41.04 -24.09
CA GLN A 56 17.61 -40.41 -23.50
C GLN A 56 17.72 -38.87 -23.54
N GLN A 57 18.90 -38.33 -23.23
CA GLN A 57 19.12 -36.85 -23.30
C GLN A 57 18.93 -36.35 -24.72
N ARG A 58 19.52 -37.00 -25.74
CA ARG A 58 19.36 -36.62 -27.15
C ARG A 58 17.89 -36.70 -27.62
N LYS A 59 17.16 -37.72 -27.16
CA LYS A 59 15.73 -37.85 -27.46
C LYS A 59 14.90 -36.75 -26.81
N TYR A 60 15.19 -36.44 -25.54
CA TYR A 60 14.53 -35.34 -24.84
C TYR A 60 14.79 -34.01 -25.54
N ASP A 61 16.03 -33.68 -25.84
CA ASP A 61 16.42 -32.44 -26.51
C ASP A 61 15.74 -32.29 -27.88
N TYR A 62 15.69 -33.39 -28.65
CA TYR A 62 14.99 -33.39 -29.93
C TYR A 62 13.48 -33.09 -29.78
N PHE A 63 12.78 -33.80 -28.91
CA PHE A 63 11.36 -33.60 -28.70
C PHE A 63 11.05 -32.23 -28.11
N PHE A 64 11.88 -31.73 -27.21
CA PHE A 64 11.69 -30.42 -26.62
C PHE A 64 11.86 -29.29 -27.65
N LEU A 65 12.90 -29.35 -28.45
CA LEU A 65 13.13 -28.37 -29.55
C LEU A 65 11.98 -28.43 -30.58
N GLU A 66 11.53 -29.62 -30.93
CA GLU A 66 10.42 -29.78 -31.86
C GLU A 66 9.10 -29.26 -31.28
N ALA A 67 8.87 -29.47 -29.96
CA ALA A 67 7.71 -28.90 -29.28
C ALA A 67 7.73 -27.36 -29.33
N MET A 68 8.89 -26.73 -29.12
CA MET A 68 9.01 -25.27 -29.24
C MET A 68 8.77 -24.80 -30.67
N ARG A 69 9.26 -25.53 -31.69
CA ARG A 69 9.00 -25.24 -33.09
C ARG A 69 7.51 -25.35 -33.44
N MET A 70 6.79 -26.35 -32.93
CA MET A 70 5.35 -26.50 -33.14
C MET A 70 4.57 -25.37 -32.43
N LYS A 71 4.99 -24.97 -31.25
CA LYS A 71 4.44 -23.82 -30.52
C LYS A 71 4.55 -22.51 -31.32
N GLU A 72 5.73 -22.25 -31.92
CA GLU A 72 5.94 -21.08 -32.82
C GLU A 72 5.05 -21.12 -34.05
N LYS A 73 4.81 -22.31 -34.61
CA LYS A 73 3.89 -22.51 -35.73
C LYS A 73 2.41 -22.47 -35.33
N LYS A 74 2.11 -22.34 -34.04
CA LYS A 74 0.75 -22.39 -33.48
C LYS A 74 0.08 -23.76 -33.59
N GLU A 75 0.86 -24.82 -33.81
CA GLU A 75 0.40 -26.22 -33.82
C GLU A 75 0.38 -26.74 -32.39
N TYR A 76 -0.55 -26.25 -31.58
CA TYR A 76 -0.55 -26.42 -30.11
C TYR A 76 -0.77 -27.87 -29.67
N ASP A 77 -1.61 -28.64 -30.38
CA ASP A 77 -1.86 -30.05 -30.05
C ASP A 77 -0.59 -30.89 -30.26
N ALA A 78 0.12 -30.63 -31.37
CA ALA A 78 1.38 -31.31 -31.64
C ALA A 78 2.46 -30.93 -30.61
N ALA A 79 2.56 -29.65 -30.23
CA ALA A 79 3.48 -29.17 -29.21
C ALA A 79 3.18 -29.83 -27.84
N PHE A 80 1.91 -29.93 -27.47
CA PHE A 80 1.50 -30.58 -26.23
C PHE A 80 1.90 -32.05 -26.19
N GLY A 81 1.59 -32.82 -27.24
CA GLY A 81 1.96 -34.24 -27.31
C GLY A 81 3.49 -34.48 -27.27
N LEU A 82 4.28 -33.58 -27.90
CA LEU A 82 5.73 -33.64 -27.80
C LEU A 82 6.26 -33.33 -26.39
N LEU A 83 5.60 -32.40 -25.66
CA LEU A 83 5.95 -32.14 -24.26
C LEU A 83 5.60 -33.31 -23.35
N GLU A 84 4.49 -34.04 -23.60
CA GLU A 84 4.19 -35.28 -22.89
C GLU A 84 5.30 -36.31 -23.11
N HIS A 85 5.76 -36.52 -24.36
CA HIS A 85 6.89 -37.40 -24.65
C HIS A 85 8.21 -36.92 -23.95
N CYS A 86 8.42 -35.63 -23.83
CA CYS A 86 9.54 -35.11 -23.03
C CYS A 86 9.46 -35.56 -21.58
N LEU A 87 8.26 -35.52 -20.99
CA LEU A 87 8.04 -35.91 -19.59
C LEU A 87 8.02 -37.41 -19.38
N ASP A 88 7.69 -38.20 -20.40
CA ASP A 88 7.86 -39.66 -20.38
C ASP A 88 9.35 -40.06 -20.29
N ILE A 89 10.22 -39.30 -20.99
CA ILE A 89 11.67 -39.52 -20.97
C ILE A 89 12.29 -38.97 -19.68
N HIS A 90 11.90 -37.73 -19.31
CA HIS A 90 12.44 -37.01 -18.18
C HIS A 90 11.31 -36.36 -17.34
N PRO A 91 10.72 -37.12 -16.41
CA PRO A 91 9.56 -36.65 -15.61
C PRO A 91 9.82 -35.41 -14.77
N ASN A 92 11.10 -35.11 -14.48
CA ASN A 92 11.54 -34.01 -13.65
C ASN A 92 12.13 -32.84 -14.45
N ALA A 93 11.95 -32.86 -15.79
CA ALA A 93 12.42 -31.79 -16.66
C ALA A 93 11.65 -30.47 -16.40
N SER A 94 12.26 -29.56 -15.67
CA SER A 94 11.62 -28.30 -15.25
C SER A 94 11.12 -27.45 -16.41
N SER A 95 11.87 -27.43 -17.54
CA SER A 95 11.46 -26.69 -18.74
C SER A 95 10.22 -27.28 -19.39
N ALA A 96 10.16 -28.62 -19.55
CA ALA A 96 8.96 -29.27 -20.09
C ALA A 96 7.78 -29.16 -19.15
N LEU A 97 7.99 -29.28 -17.84
CA LEU A 97 6.95 -29.06 -16.82
C LEU A 97 6.41 -27.63 -16.84
N TYR A 98 7.27 -26.64 -16.99
CA TYR A 98 6.83 -25.25 -17.13
C TYR A 98 6.00 -25.05 -18.40
N GLU A 99 6.52 -25.50 -19.55
CA GLU A 99 5.82 -25.34 -20.83
C GLU A 99 4.46 -26.05 -20.82
N ILE A 100 4.39 -27.30 -20.38
CA ILE A 100 3.11 -28.04 -20.35
C ILE A 100 2.12 -27.44 -19.35
N SER A 101 2.59 -26.81 -18.28
CA SER A 101 1.72 -26.10 -17.34
C SER A 101 0.92 -24.98 -18.02
N GLN A 102 1.53 -24.28 -18.98
CA GLN A 102 0.87 -23.22 -19.74
C GLN A 102 -0.26 -23.78 -20.61
N TYR A 103 -0.07 -24.94 -21.20
CA TYR A 103 -1.12 -25.62 -21.98
C TYR A 103 -2.29 -26.06 -21.10
N TYR A 104 -2.01 -26.66 -19.93
CA TYR A 104 -3.07 -27.00 -18.97
C TYR A 104 -3.85 -25.77 -18.51
N MET A 105 -3.17 -24.63 -18.27
CA MET A 105 -3.83 -23.38 -17.92
C MET A 105 -4.72 -22.86 -19.05
N PHE A 106 -4.23 -22.90 -20.29
CA PHE A 106 -5.02 -22.54 -21.47
C PHE A 106 -6.26 -23.41 -21.63
N LEU A 107 -6.14 -24.72 -21.40
CA LEU A 107 -7.23 -25.69 -21.44
C LEU A 107 -8.15 -25.61 -20.21
N ARG A 108 -7.94 -24.67 -19.31
CA ARG A 108 -8.65 -24.51 -18.03
C ARG A 108 -8.54 -25.73 -17.09
N GLN A 109 -7.52 -26.55 -17.28
CA GLN A 109 -7.16 -27.65 -16.39
C GLN A 109 -6.22 -27.14 -15.29
N VAL A 110 -6.73 -26.21 -14.47
CA VAL A 110 -5.95 -25.48 -13.47
C VAL A 110 -5.21 -26.41 -12.49
N PRO A 111 -5.82 -27.47 -11.94
CA PRO A 111 -5.12 -28.35 -11.00
C PRO A 111 -3.88 -29.03 -11.62
N GLN A 112 -3.98 -29.48 -12.89
CA GLN A 112 -2.87 -30.09 -13.61
C GLN A 112 -1.77 -29.06 -13.92
N GLY A 113 -2.18 -27.88 -14.36
CA GLY A 113 -1.27 -26.77 -14.63
C GLY A 113 -0.51 -26.33 -13.37
N GLN A 114 -1.20 -26.20 -12.26
CA GLN A 114 -0.58 -25.88 -10.97
C GLN A 114 0.40 -26.96 -10.52
N ALA A 115 0.00 -28.23 -10.56
CA ALA A 115 0.87 -29.34 -10.17
C ALA A 115 2.15 -29.42 -11.03
N ALA A 116 2.03 -29.16 -12.35
CA ALA A 116 3.18 -29.14 -13.25
C ALA A 116 4.11 -27.95 -12.93
N LEU A 117 3.55 -26.76 -12.67
CA LEU A 117 4.33 -25.57 -12.34
C LEU A 117 4.99 -25.68 -10.95
N GLU A 118 4.32 -26.26 -9.95
CA GLU A 118 4.90 -26.55 -8.64
C GLU A 118 6.12 -27.49 -8.76
N LYS A 119 6.03 -28.52 -9.61
CA LYS A 119 7.15 -29.40 -9.91
C LYS A 119 8.27 -28.65 -10.63
N ALA A 120 7.95 -27.82 -11.63
CA ALA A 120 8.95 -27.02 -12.34
C ALA A 120 9.77 -26.15 -11.38
N VAL A 121 9.11 -25.45 -10.45
CA VAL A 121 9.78 -24.65 -9.40
C VAL A 121 10.58 -25.54 -8.45
N THR A 122 10.10 -26.72 -8.09
CA THR A 122 10.80 -27.66 -7.21
C THR A 122 12.10 -28.14 -7.82
N TYR A 123 12.13 -28.47 -9.12
CA TYR A 123 13.31 -28.99 -9.83
C TYR A 123 14.23 -27.88 -10.35
N ALA A 124 13.73 -26.66 -10.56
CA ALA A 124 14.52 -25.49 -10.93
C ALA A 124 14.27 -24.33 -9.99
N PRO A 125 14.62 -24.46 -8.68
CA PRO A 125 14.31 -23.44 -7.69
C PRO A 125 15.04 -22.11 -7.92
N ASP A 126 16.13 -22.11 -8.70
CA ASP A 126 16.91 -20.92 -9.05
C ASP A 126 16.38 -20.22 -10.31
N ASN A 127 15.30 -20.75 -10.92
CA ASN A 127 14.62 -20.06 -12.00
C ASN A 127 13.59 -19.08 -11.43
N TYR A 128 13.95 -17.80 -11.43
CA TYR A 128 13.11 -16.72 -10.94
C TYR A 128 11.73 -16.69 -11.61
N TRP A 129 11.69 -16.88 -12.93
CA TRP A 129 10.46 -16.74 -13.72
C TRP A 129 9.45 -17.85 -13.45
N TYR A 130 9.92 -19.08 -13.17
CA TYR A 130 9.02 -20.17 -12.76
C TYR A 130 8.38 -19.88 -11.41
N SER A 131 9.17 -19.41 -10.44
CA SER A 131 8.67 -19.00 -9.13
C SER A 131 7.70 -17.82 -9.24
N GLN A 132 8.00 -16.84 -10.07
CA GLN A 132 7.12 -15.69 -10.31
C GLN A 132 5.78 -16.12 -10.93
N GLY A 133 5.81 -17.02 -11.90
CA GLY A 133 4.61 -17.60 -12.51
C GLY A 133 3.75 -18.33 -11.49
N LEU A 134 4.37 -19.12 -10.61
CA LEU A 134 3.66 -19.85 -9.55
C LEU A 134 3.06 -18.91 -8.50
N VAL A 135 3.77 -17.85 -8.11
CA VAL A 135 3.20 -16.80 -7.23
C VAL A 135 1.94 -16.19 -7.85
N SER A 136 2.02 -15.81 -9.13
CA SER A 136 0.88 -15.23 -9.84
C SER A 136 -0.32 -16.19 -9.87
N LEU A 137 -0.06 -17.48 -10.09
CA LEU A 137 -1.10 -18.50 -10.08
C LEU A 137 -1.74 -18.65 -8.70
N TYR A 138 -0.95 -18.73 -7.62
CA TYR A 138 -1.47 -18.79 -6.26
C TYR A 138 -2.32 -17.57 -5.91
N GLN A 139 -1.91 -16.38 -6.34
CA GLN A 139 -2.70 -15.14 -6.14
C GLN A 139 -4.03 -15.20 -6.91
N GLN A 140 -4.03 -15.68 -8.15
CA GLN A 140 -5.26 -15.84 -8.96
C GLN A 140 -6.22 -16.86 -8.34
N GLN A 141 -5.71 -17.92 -7.72
CA GLN A 141 -6.49 -18.93 -7.02
C GLN A 141 -6.84 -18.53 -5.58
N ASN A 142 -6.46 -17.34 -5.13
CA ASN A 142 -6.59 -16.88 -3.76
C ASN A 142 -5.90 -17.78 -2.72
N GLU A 143 -4.87 -18.53 -3.14
CA GLU A 143 -4.02 -19.37 -2.26
C GLU A 143 -2.90 -18.50 -1.64
N LEU A 144 -3.29 -17.45 -0.93
CA LEU A 144 -2.36 -16.40 -0.47
C LEU A 144 -1.28 -16.91 0.48
N ASP A 145 -1.57 -17.90 1.31
CA ASP A 145 -0.56 -18.47 2.23
C ASP A 145 0.55 -19.22 1.47
N LYS A 146 0.21 -19.90 0.37
CA LYS A 146 1.20 -20.53 -0.51
C LYS A 146 2.02 -19.45 -1.25
N ALA A 147 1.35 -18.40 -1.73
CA ALA A 147 2.03 -17.27 -2.37
C ALA A 147 3.05 -16.61 -1.42
N VAL A 148 2.65 -16.32 -0.18
CA VAL A 148 3.53 -15.75 0.85
C VAL A 148 4.72 -16.67 1.13
N THR A 149 4.50 -17.97 1.31
CA THR A 149 5.56 -18.93 1.57
C THR A 149 6.60 -18.95 0.44
N LEU A 150 6.14 -18.97 -0.81
CA LEU A 150 7.04 -18.95 -1.98
C LEU A 150 7.74 -17.59 -2.12
N LEU A 151 7.05 -16.49 -1.89
CA LEU A 151 7.65 -15.15 -1.93
C LEU A 151 8.76 -15.01 -0.88
N GLU A 152 8.58 -15.52 0.34
CA GLU A 152 9.63 -15.50 1.37
C GLU A 152 10.86 -16.34 0.98
N GLU A 153 10.64 -17.47 0.30
CA GLU A 153 11.73 -18.24 -0.29
C GLU A 153 12.43 -17.44 -1.40
N MET A 154 11.68 -16.76 -2.27
CA MET A 154 12.22 -15.93 -3.34
C MET A 154 13.03 -14.74 -2.81
N VAL A 155 12.57 -14.08 -1.75
CA VAL A 155 13.31 -12.98 -1.10
C VAL A 155 14.69 -13.43 -0.63
N THR A 156 14.81 -14.67 -0.15
CA THR A 156 16.07 -15.24 0.31
C THR A 156 16.96 -15.70 -0.85
N ARG A 157 16.33 -16.29 -1.87
CA ARG A 157 17.05 -16.91 -3.01
C ARG A 157 17.50 -15.87 -4.03
N PHE A 158 16.71 -14.82 -4.23
CA PHE A 158 16.96 -13.75 -5.19
C PHE A 158 17.15 -12.39 -4.49
N PRO A 159 18.23 -12.20 -3.74
CA PRO A 159 18.41 -11.02 -2.88
C PRO A 159 18.48 -9.69 -3.66
N THR A 160 18.81 -9.73 -4.96
CA THR A 160 18.86 -8.55 -5.82
C THR A 160 17.49 -8.16 -6.39
N LYS A 161 16.50 -9.06 -6.34
CA LYS A 161 15.13 -8.79 -6.82
C LYS A 161 14.29 -8.18 -5.69
N GLN A 162 13.60 -7.10 -6.01
CA GLN A 162 12.74 -6.37 -5.06
C GLN A 162 11.28 -6.78 -5.18
N ASP A 163 10.86 -7.24 -6.37
CA ASP A 163 9.47 -7.61 -6.66
C ASP A 163 8.85 -8.57 -5.64
N PRO A 164 9.56 -9.58 -5.10
CA PRO A 164 8.98 -10.43 -4.06
C PRO A 164 8.58 -9.68 -2.79
N LEU A 165 9.33 -8.63 -2.40
CA LEU A 165 8.98 -7.80 -1.24
C LEU A 165 7.76 -6.90 -1.54
N PHE A 166 7.67 -6.35 -2.75
CA PHE A 166 6.48 -5.57 -3.15
C PHE A 166 5.23 -6.45 -3.22
N ASN A 167 5.34 -7.68 -3.73
CA ASN A 167 4.22 -8.64 -3.72
C ASN A 167 3.80 -9.00 -2.28
N LEU A 168 4.74 -9.17 -1.36
CA LEU A 168 4.44 -9.40 0.06
C LEU A 168 3.71 -8.21 0.68
N LEU A 169 4.13 -6.96 0.37
CA LEU A 169 3.44 -5.75 0.83
C LEU A 169 1.99 -5.71 0.36
N ASP A 170 1.74 -6.02 -0.92
CA ASP A 170 0.39 -6.05 -1.46
C ASP A 170 -0.48 -7.10 -0.77
N ILE A 171 0.02 -8.32 -0.60
CA ILE A 171 -0.73 -9.39 0.06
C ILE A 171 -0.99 -9.05 1.53
N TYR A 172 0.01 -8.63 2.29
CA TYR A 172 -0.13 -8.28 3.70
C TYR A 172 -1.02 -7.05 3.90
N GLY A 173 -0.92 -6.06 3.00
CA GLY A 173 -1.78 -4.87 3.01
C GLY A 173 -3.25 -5.23 2.83
N ARG A 174 -3.59 -6.08 1.84
CA ARG A 174 -4.96 -6.55 1.61
C ARG A 174 -5.49 -7.38 2.78
N GLN A 175 -4.63 -8.07 3.51
CA GLN A 175 -4.98 -8.87 4.69
C GLN A 175 -4.96 -8.05 5.99
N GLU A 176 -4.66 -6.76 5.92
CA GLU A 176 -4.52 -5.85 7.07
C GLU A 176 -3.51 -6.37 8.12
N LYS A 177 -2.52 -7.15 7.68
CA LYS A 177 -1.43 -7.67 8.50
C LYS A 177 -0.34 -6.60 8.69
N TYR A 178 -0.67 -5.53 9.37
CA TYR A 178 0.16 -4.33 9.48
C TYR A 178 1.56 -4.57 10.05
N SER A 179 1.70 -5.50 11.00
CA SER A 179 3.02 -5.88 11.52
C SER A 179 3.92 -6.50 10.46
N ASP A 180 3.35 -7.33 9.56
CA ASP A 180 4.09 -7.93 8.46
C ASP A 180 4.39 -6.90 7.37
N VAL A 181 3.49 -5.94 7.15
CA VAL A 181 3.73 -4.78 6.27
C VAL A 181 4.95 -3.99 6.77
N ILE A 182 4.99 -3.60 8.05
CA ILE A 182 6.12 -2.88 8.65
C ILE A 182 7.42 -3.69 8.54
N SER A 183 7.37 -4.98 8.86
CA SER A 183 8.54 -5.86 8.72
C SER A 183 9.07 -5.87 7.29
N THR A 184 8.18 -5.93 6.31
CA THR A 184 8.54 -5.95 4.88
C THR A 184 9.07 -4.59 4.41
N LEU A 185 8.49 -3.48 4.87
CA LEU A 185 8.99 -2.12 4.61
C LEU A 185 10.41 -1.93 5.18
N ASN A 186 10.68 -2.43 6.38
CA ASN A 186 12.03 -2.39 6.96
C ASN A 186 13.05 -3.22 6.16
N ARG A 187 12.61 -4.34 5.57
CA ARG A 187 13.46 -5.15 4.66
C ARG A 187 13.75 -4.42 3.36
N LEU A 188 12.77 -3.69 2.81
CA LEU A 188 12.96 -2.82 1.65
C LEU A 188 13.91 -1.67 1.97
N GLU A 189 13.69 -0.98 3.09
CA GLU A 189 14.57 0.11 3.54
C GLU A 189 16.03 -0.35 3.72
N LYS A 190 16.23 -1.55 4.25
CA LYS A 190 17.57 -2.14 4.37
C LYS A 190 18.25 -2.38 3.01
N ARG A 191 17.48 -2.63 1.95
CA ARG A 191 17.99 -2.90 0.59
C ARG A 191 18.14 -1.64 -0.26
N LEU A 192 17.19 -0.74 -0.16
CA LEU A 192 17.09 0.47 -1.00
C LEU A 192 17.71 1.70 -0.34
N GLY A 193 18.00 1.62 0.95
CA GLY A 193 18.26 2.77 1.77
C GLY A 193 16.97 3.44 2.25
N LYS A 194 17.11 4.32 3.23
CA LYS A 194 16.02 5.12 3.74
C LYS A 194 15.58 6.12 2.66
N ASN A 195 14.28 6.24 2.44
CA ASN A 195 13.71 7.22 1.53
C ASN A 195 12.33 7.67 2.00
N GLU A 196 11.92 8.81 1.47
CA GLU A 196 10.66 9.48 1.81
C GLU A 196 9.44 8.56 1.70
N GLN A 197 9.33 7.81 0.60
CA GLN A 197 8.15 6.98 0.33
C GLN A 197 7.99 5.86 1.37
N LEU A 198 9.09 5.19 1.72
CA LEU A 198 9.07 4.12 2.73
C LEU A 198 8.75 4.66 4.12
N SER A 199 9.33 5.81 4.48
CA SER A 199 9.06 6.45 5.78
C SER A 199 7.61 6.94 5.89
N MET A 200 7.06 7.55 4.84
CA MET A 200 5.65 7.96 4.80
C MET A 200 4.69 6.76 4.84
N GLU A 201 5.05 5.67 4.18
CA GLU A 201 4.23 4.45 4.24
C GLU A 201 4.26 3.83 5.64
N LYS A 202 5.43 3.74 6.27
CA LYS A 202 5.55 3.29 7.67
C LYS A 202 4.75 4.21 8.62
N PHE A 203 4.85 5.52 8.44
CA PHE A 203 4.07 6.49 9.20
C PHE A 203 2.56 6.20 9.12
N ARG A 204 2.02 6.02 7.90
CA ARG A 204 0.60 5.71 7.70
C ARG A 204 0.19 4.39 8.37
N ILE A 205 1.00 3.35 8.21
CA ILE A 205 0.72 2.04 8.81
C ILE A 205 0.76 2.13 10.35
N TYR A 206 1.71 2.86 10.95
CA TYR A 206 1.75 3.05 12.40
C TYR A 206 0.52 3.80 12.92
N LEU A 207 0.00 4.80 12.18
CA LEU A 207 -1.27 5.44 12.53
C LEU A 207 -2.45 4.45 12.51
N GLN A 208 -2.53 3.58 11.49
CA GLN A 208 -3.57 2.54 11.44
C GLN A 208 -3.44 1.52 12.59
N MET A 209 -2.22 1.20 13.01
CA MET A 209 -1.94 0.37 14.17
C MET A 209 -2.21 1.08 15.51
N LYS A 210 -2.50 2.38 15.49
CA LYS A 210 -2.59 3.25 16.66
C LYS A 210 -1.29 3.25 17.50
N ASP A 211 -0.15 3.06 16.83
CA ASP A 211 1.17 3.19 17.41
C ASP A 211 1.70 4.61 17.18
N ASP A 212 1.06 5.57 17.86
CA ASP A 212 1.34 7.00 17.70
C ASP A 212 2.80 7.34 17.97
N LYS A 213 3.44 6.60 18.89
CA LYS A 213 4.85 6.81 19.21
C LYS A 213 5.76 6.53 18.02
N LYS A 214 5.53 5.43 17.31
CA LYS A 214 6.35 5.09 16.13
C LYS A 214 5.98 5.93 14.92
N ALA A 215 4.70 6.25 14.74
CA ALA A 215 4.27 7.21 13.73
C ALA A 215 4.98 8.56 13.93
N PHE A 216 5.02 9.07 15.15
CA PHE A 216 5.73 10.29 15.49
C PHE A 216 7.23 10.21 15.17
N GLN A 217 7.90 9.10 15.49
CA GLN A 217 9.32 8.91 15.18
C GLN A 217 9.61 8.93 13.69
N GLU A 218 8.74 8.36 12.86
CA GLU A 218 8.92 8.37 11.40
C GLU A 218 8.77 9.80 10.83
N ILE A 219 7.75 10.55 11.25
CA ILE A 219 7.56 11.92 10.75
C ILE A 219 8.63 12.88 11.28
N GLU A 220 9.05 12.76 12.54
CA GLU A 220 10.14 13.53 13.11
C GLU A 220 11.46 13.27 12.36
N SER A 221 11.70 12.03 11.99
CA SER A 221 12.84 11.67 11.16
C SER A 221 12.81 12.35 9.78
N LEU A 222 11.63 12.42 9.14
CA LEU A 222 11.49 13.12 7.86
C LEU A 222 11.70 14.63 7.99
N VAL A 223 11.21 15.25 9.05
CA VAL A 223 11.48 16.69 9.33
C VAL A 223 12.98 16.96 9.47
N ASN A 224 13.71 16.05 10.13
CA ASN A 224 15.15 16.21 10.33
C ASN A 224 15.96 15.94 9.05
N GLU A 225 15.52 15.02 8.21
CA GLU A 225 16.20 14.63 6.98
C GLU A 225 15.91 15.63 5.84
N TYR A 226 14.70 16.18 5.81
CA TYR A 226 14.25 17.15 4.79
C TYR A 226 13.79 18.47 5.43
N PRO A 227 14.67 19.23 6.10
CA PRO A 227 14.28 20.41 6.88
C PRO A 227 13.74 21.58 6.04
N ALA A 228 14.01 21.58 4.74
CA ALA A 228 13.48 22.56 3.81
C ALA A 228 12.07 22.22 3.30
N ASP A 229 11.63 20.99 3.48
CA ASP A 229 10.28 20.56 3.06
C ASP A 229 9.28 20.78 4.19
N MET A 230 8.58 21.90 4.12
CA MET A 230 7.62 22.31 5.15
C MET A 230 6.41 21.40 5.28
N ARG A 231 6.13 20.54 4.30
CA ARG A 231 5.03 19.54 4.37
C ARG A 231 5.17 18.65 5.60
N TYR A 232 6.39 18.16 5.89
CA TYR A 232 6.63 17.30 7.05
C TYR A 232 6.44 18.02 8.38
N GLN A 233 6.80 19.30 8.43
CA GLN A 233 6.58 20.11 9.62
C GLN A 233 5.08 20.33 9.89
N VAL A 234 4.26 20.49 8.84
CA VAL A 234 2.80 20.57 8.99
C VAL A 234 2.25 19.24 9.49
N ILE A 235 2.62 18.11 8.85
CA ILE A 235 2.18 16.77 9.28
C ILE A 235 2.58 16.49 10.73
N LEU A 236 3.78 16.90 11.14
CA LEU A 236 4.23 16.80 12.53
C LEU A 236 3.31 17.58 13.47
N GLY A 237 2.94 18.79 13.10
CA GLY A 237 1.96 19.62 13.82
C GLY A 237 0.60 18.91 13.95
N ASP A 238 0.10 18.32 12.85
CA ASP A 238 -1.17 17.58 12.84
C ASP A 238 -1.13 16.38 13.79
N VAL A 239 0.00 15.66 13.83
CA VAL A 239 0.20 14.54 14.77
C VAL A 239 0.23 15.05 16.23
N TYR A 240 0.87 16.17 16.50
CA TYR A 240 0.82 16.80 17.81
C TYR A 240 -0.62 17.16 18.22
N LEU A 241 -1.37 17.79 17.32
CA LEU A 241 -2.74 18.22 17.59
C LEU A 241 -3.66 17.01 17.88
N GLN A 242 -3.57 15.94 17.08
CA GLN A 242 -4.33 14.71 17.28
C GLN A 242 -4.00 14.03 18.63
N ASN A 243 -2.79 14.20 19.13
CA ASN A 243 -2.36 13.66 20.43
C ASN A 243 -2.58 14.65 21.59
N GLY A 244 -3.34 15.72 21.39
CA GLY A 244 -3.66 16.70 22.42
C GLY A 244 -2.50 17.62 22.82
N LYS A 245 -1.40 17.60 22.08
CA LYS A 245 -0.22 18.47 22.26
C LYS A 245 -0.42 19.77 21.50
N GLN A 246 -1.30 20.62 22.02
CA GLN A 246 -1.77 21.82 21.33
C GLN A 246 -0.66 22.89 21.16
N GLU A 247 0.21 23.05 22.17
CA GLU A 247 1.30 24.03 22.12
C GLU A 247 2.33 23.66 21.04
N GLU A 248 2.75 22.38 21.01
CA GLU A 248 3.70 21.89 20.02
C GLU A 248 3.12 21.93 18.60
N ALA A 249 1.82 21.69 18.44
CA ALA A 249 1.13 21.81 17.16
C ALA A 249 1.15 23.26 16.66
N TYR A 250 0.79 24.19 17.54
CA TYR A 250 0.81 25.63 17.20
C TYR A 250 2.22 26.09 16.80
N GLU A 251 3.24 25.74 17.56
CA GLU A 251 4.64 26.07 17.24
C GLU A 251 5.07 25.50 15.88
N ALA A 252 4.67 24.26 15.58
CA ALA A 252 4.97 23.61 14.30
C ALA A 252 4.37 24.38 13.13
N TYR A 253 3.10 24.77 13.21
CA TYR A 253 2.43 25.57 12.18
C TYR A 253 3.00 26.97 12.05
N GLN A 254 3.28 27.64 13.18
CA GLN A 254 3.91 28.97 13.19
C GLN A 254 5.28 28.95 12.52
N LYS A 255 6.07 27.92 12.75
CA LYS A 255 7.37 27.76 12.10
C LYS A 255 7.21 27.71 10.58
N VAL A 256 6.23 26.96 10.07
CA VAL A 256 5.96 26.90 8.62
C VAL A 256 5.52 28.26 8.10
N LEU A 257 4.54 28.90 8.75
CA LEU A 257 4.00 30.20 8.33
C LEU A 257 5.00 31.35 8.44
N SER A 258 6.02 31.21 9.29
CA SER A 258 7.13 32.18 9.35
C SER A 258 8.04 32.14 8.12
N VAL A 259 8.15 30.96 7.46
CA VAL A 259 8.97 30.76 6.26
C VAL A 259 8.12 30.90 5.00
N GLU A 260 6.93 30.32 5.02
CA GLU A 260 5.96 30.27 3.93
C GLU A 260 4.61 30.82 4.41
N PRO A 261 4.40 32.14 4.46
CA PRO A 261 3.16 32.75 5.00
C PRO A 261 1.88 32.30 4.26
N ASP A 262 2.01 31.93 2.99
CA ASP A 262 0.91 31.51 2.12
C ASP A 262 0.81 29.97 2.00
N ASN A 263 1.52 29.20 2.84
CA ASN A 263 1.46 27.73 2.76
C ASN A 263 0.04 27.23 3.07
N PRO A 264 -0.67 26.66 2.07
CA PRO A 264 -2.09 26.33 2.23
C PRO A 264 -2.33 25.21 3.24
N MET A 265 -1.39 24.25 3.35
CA MET A 265 -1.51 23.17 4.34
C MET A 265 -1.41 23.73 5.77
N ALA A 266 -0.42 24.58 6.02
CA ALA A 266 -0.23 25.19 7.33
C ALA A 266 -1.38 26.13 7.71
N LEU A 267 -1.89 26.92 6.76
CA LEU A 267 -3.05 27.79 6.98
C LEU A 267 -4.30 26.97 7.35
N PHE A 268 -4.53 25.86 6.65
CA PHE A 268 -5.66 24.97 6.93
C PHE A 268 -5.51 24.25 8.28
N SER A 269 -4.34 23.68 8.55
CA SER A 269 -4.06 23.03 9.85
C SER A 269 -4.15 23.99 11.02
N MET A 270 -3.74 25.26 10.84
CA MET A 270 -3.91 26.31 11.83
C MET A 270 -5.39 26.67 12.04
N ALA A 271 -6.20 26.69 10.98
CA ALA A 271 -7.63 26.86 11.10
C ALA A 271 -8.26 25.72 11.93
N SER A 272 -7.93 24.47 11.61
CA SER A 272 -8.39 23.31 12.40
C SER A 272 -7.94 23.37 13.86
N TYR A 273 -6.73 23.88 14.13
CA TYR A 273 -6.27 24.13 15.50
C TYR A 273 -7.16 25.14 16.24
N TYR A 274 -7.49 26.27 15.60
CA TYR A 274 -8.35 27.28 16.21
C TYR A 274 -9.77 26.78 16.43
N GLU A 275 -10.29 25.97 15.52
CA GLU A 275 -11.59 25.32 15.69
C GLU A 275 -11.62 24.40 16.92
N GLN A 276 -10.66 23.48 17.02
CA GLN A 276 -10.55 22.54 18.12
C GLN A 276 -10.31 23.20 19.48
N THR A 277 -9.67 24.37 19.48
CA THR A 277 -9.43 25.17 20.70
C THR A 277 -10.55 26.17 21.01
N GLY A 278 -11.62 26.18 20.19
CA GLY A 278 -12.80 27.02 20.38
C GLY A 278 -12.58 28.52 20.07
N GLN A 279 -11.54 28.85 19.32
CA GLN A 279 -11.17 30.22 18.93
C GLN A 279 -11.84 30.60 17.60
N LYS A 280 -13.17 30.78 17.62
CA LYS A 280 -14.02 30.90 16.43
C LYS A 280 -13.63 32.07 15.51
N GLU A 281 -13.27 33.22 16.06
CA GLU A 281 -12.87 34.41 15.28
C GLU A 281 -11.55 34.14 14.54
N LEU A 282 -10.59 33.50 15.19
CA LEU A 282 -9.30 33.15 14.56
C LEU A 282 -9.46 32.07 13.49
N TYR A 283 -10.37 31.11 13.71
CA TYR A 283 -10.73 30.12 12.70
C TYR A 283 -11.23 30.79 11.43
N GLN A 284 -12.23 31.67 11.55
CA GLN A 284 -12.79 32.41 10.40
C GLN A 284 -11.73 33.26 9.70
N GLN A 285 -10.92 33.97 10.45
CA GLN A 285 -9.85 34.79 9.92
C GLN A 285 -8.81 33.94 9.15
N GLN A 286 -8.51 32.75 9.65
CA GLN A 286 -7.56 31.85 9.03
C GLN A 286 -8.10 31.25 7.72
N LEU A 287 -9.38 30.86 7.70
CA LEU A 287 -10.08 30.40 6.49
C LEU A 287 -10.13 31.52 5.43
N ASP A 288 -10.46 32.74 5.83
CA ASP A 288 -10.44 33.89 4.91
C ASP A 288 -9.04 34.11 4.33
N THR A 289 -8.00 34.06 5.16
CA THR A 289 -6.61 34.18 4.71
C THR A 289 -6.26 33.15 3.64
N LEU A 290 -6.72 31.89 3.81
CA LEU A 290 -6.49 30.80 2.86
C LEU A 290 -7.32 30.96 1.59
N LEU A 291 -8.65 31.11 1.74
CA LEU A 291 -9.59 31.07 0.63
C LEU A 291 -9.58 32.32 -0.25
N LEU A 292 -9.26 33.49 0.34
CA LEU A 292 -9.18 34.76 -0.36
C LEU A 292 -7.77 35.03 -0.92
N ASN A 293 -6.79 34.16 -0.66
CA ASN A 293 -5.44 34.31 -1.18
C ASN A 293 -5.38 33.94 -2.67
N LYS A 294 -4.99 34.89 -3.53
CA LYS A 294 -4.86 34.67 -4.98
C LYS A 294 -3.76 33.68 -5.37
N LYS A 295 -2.77 33.43 -4.50
CA LYS A 295 -1.69 32.47 -4.74
C LYS A 295 -2.12 31.02 -4.50
N VAL A 296 -3.21 30.79 -3.78
CA VAL A 296 -3.77 29.46 -3.52
C VAL A 296 -4.56 29.02 -4.75
N THR A 297 -4.24 27.84 -5.26
CA THR A 297 -4.88 27.30 -6.47
C THR A 297 -6.38 27.03 -6.28
N PRO A 298 -7.21 27.14 -7.32
CA PRO A 298 -8.63 26.78 -7.26
C PRO A 298 -8.88 25.38 -6.70
N ASP A 299 -8.09 24.39 -7.14
CA ASP A 299 -8.21 23.00 -6.64
C ASP A 299 -8.02 22.89 -5.12
N THR A 300 -7.06 23.66 -4.56
CA THR A 300 -6.83 23.71 -3.12
C THR A 300 -8.01 24.36 -2.40
N LYS A 301 -8.53 25.49 -2.91
CA LYS A 301 -9.70 26.16 -2.36
C LYS A 301 -10.94 25.24 -2.36
N ILE A 302 -11.15 24.53 -3.47
CA ILE A 302 -12.24 23.54 -3.59
C ILE A 302 -12.09 22.43 -2.54
N SER A 303 -10.89 21.90 -2.37
CA SER A 303 -10.61 20.84 -1.40
C SER A 303 -10.92 21.30 0.03
N VAL A 304 -10.49 22.51 0.39
CA VAL A 304 -10.78 23.13 1.69
C VAL A 304 -12.28 23.36 1.87
N MET A 305 -12.96 23.94 0.88
CA MET A 305 -14.41 24.18 0.96
C MET A 305 -15.21 22.88 1.10
N ARG A 306 -14.84 21.81 0.39
CA ARG A 306 -15.46 20.51 0.54
C ARG A 306 -15.33 19.98 1.97
N GLN A 307 -14.18 20.16 2.59
CA GLN A 307 -13.95 19.75 3.96
C GLN A 307 -14.78 20.60 4.94
N VAL A 308 -14.81 21.91 4.79
CA VAL A 308 -15.65 22.82 5.58
C VAL A 308 -17.13 22.43 5.46
N ILE A 309 -17.61 22.08 4.26
CA ILE A 309 -18.97 21.60 4.05
C ILE A 309 -19.23 20.30 4.84
N VAL A 310 -18.31 19.32 4.75
CA VAL A 310 -18.47 18.04 5.45
C VAL A 310 -18.46 18.24 6.97
N GLU A 311 -17.59 19.06 7.50
CA GLU A 311 -17.51 19.38 8.93
C GLU A 311 -18.79 20.07 9.41
N ASN A 312 -19.31 21.02 8.63
CA ASN A 312 -20.59 21.69 8.91
C ASN A 312 -21.76 20.70 8.92
N GLU A 313 -21.82 19.76 7.97
CA GLU A 313 -22.86 18.73 7.91
C GLU A 313 -22.81 17.72 9.06
N GLN A 314 -21.62 17.49 9.61
CA GLN A 314 -21.40 16.61 10.77
C GLN A 314 -21.62 17.32 12.11
N SER A 315 -21.61 18.64 12.11
CA SER A 315 -21.87 19.45 13.29
C SER A 315 -23.29 19.26 13.84
N SER A 316 -23.44 19.37 15.16
CA SER A 316 -24.73 19.35 15.82
C SER A 316 -25.63 20.53 15.42
N VAL A 317 -25.03 21.64 15.00
CA VAL A 317 -25.72 22.83 14.45
C VAL A 317 -25.31 22.95 12.99
N LYS A 318 -26.17 22.49 12.09
CA LYS A 318 -25.99 22.57 10.64
C LYS A 318 -26.31 23.98 10.15
N ASP A 319 -25.39 24.91 10.36
CA ASP A 319 -25.58 26.29 9.94
C ASP A 319 -24.94 26.54 8.57
N SER A 320 -25.75 26.47 7.52
CA SER A 320 -25.34 26.73 6.15
C SER A 320 -24.99 28.21 5.91
N THR A 321 -25.35 29.12 6.82
CA THR A 321 -25.09 30.55 6.67
C THR A 321 -23.58 30.86 6.64
N GLU A 322 -22.80 30.19 7.49
CA GLU A 322 -21.35 30.40 7.51
C GLU A 322 -20.68 29.91 6.21
N VAL A 323 -21.12 28.75 5.70
CA VAL A 323 -20.58 28.19 4.44
C VAL A 323 -20.93 29.09 3.26
N ILE A 324 -22.19 29.58 3.20
CA ILE A 324 -22.66 30.53 2.17
C ILE A 324 -21.83 31.80 2.24
N ALA A 325 -21.63 32.38 3.42
CA ALA A 325 -20.87 33.60 3.59
C ALA A 325 -19.40 33.46 3.15
N LEU A 326 -18.79 32.28 3.31
CA LEU A 326 -17.46 31.99 2.77
C LEU A 326 -17.47 31.99 1.24
N PHE A 327 -18.44 31.31 0.62
CA PHE A 327 -18.58 31.33 -0.84
C PHE A 327 -18.83 32.75 -1.37
N ASP A 328 -19.71 33.54 -0.75
CA ASP A 328 -19.99 34.91 -1.17
C ASP A 328 -18.73 35.77 -1.17
N ARG A 329 -17.90 35.69 -0.12
CA ARG A 329 -16.62 36.39 -0.07
C ARG A 329 -15.62 35.91 -1.15
N MET A 330 -15.64 34.62 -1.47
CA MET A 330 -14.82 34.09 -2.56
C MET A 330 -15.29 34.59 -3.92
N MET A 331 -16.61 34.69 -4.11
CA MET A 331 -17.23 35.19 -5.35
C MET A 331 -17.04 36.69 -5.57
N GLU A 332 -16.80 37.47 -4.51
CA GLU A 332 -16.42 38.91 -4.63
C GLU A 332 -15.02 39.10 -5.23
N GLN A 333 -14.22 38.04 -5.31
CA GLN A 333 -12.93 38.11 -5.96
C GLN A 333 -13.08 37.97 -7.48
N ASP A 334 -12.11 38.51 -8.19
CA ASP A 334 -11.94 38.33 -9.63
C ASP A 334 -11.45 36.89 -9.85
N LEU A 335 -12.39 35.97 -10.09
CA LEU A 335 -12.11 34.56 -10.26
C LEU A 335 -11.81 34.27 -11.73
N ASP A 336 -10.68 33.59 -11.98
CA ASP A 336 -10.26 33.18 -13.32
C ASP A 336 -10.69 31.72 -13.66
N ASP A 337 -11.43 31.07 -12.77
CA ASP A 337 -11.73 29.63 -12.87
C ASP A 337 -13.19 29.34 -12.44
N PRO A 338 -13.94 28.54 -13.20
CA PRO A 338 -15.36 28.25 -12.90
C PRO A 338 -15.57 27.22 -11.77
N GLN A 339 -14.52 26.60 -11.25
CA GLN A 339 -14.67 25.50 -10.28
C GLN A 339 -15.28 25.96 -8.95
N VAL A 340 -14.88 27.12 -8.45
CA VAL A 340 -15.44 27.65 -7.19
C VAL A 340 -16.92 27.99 -7.33
N PRO A 341 -17.34 28.76 -8.36
CA PRO A 341 -18.76 28.99 -8.63
C PRO A 341 -19.57 27.71 -8.84
N MET A 342 -19.01 26.73 -9.54
CA MET A 342 -19.68 25.42 -9.71
C MET A 342 -19.92 24.71 -8.39
N LEU A 343 -18.92 24.66 -7.52
CA LEU A 343 -19.08 24.05 -6.19
C LEU A 343 -20.13 24.81 -5.37
N TYR A 344 -20.11 26.15 -5.44
CA TYR A 344 -21.08 26.99 -4.76
C TYR A 344 -22.51 26.71 -5.24
N ALA A 345 -22.73 26.68 -6.54
CA ALA A 345 -24.05 26.37 -7.11
C ALA A 345 -24.52 24.97 -6.71
N GLN A 346 -23.64 23.96 -6.73
CA GLN A 346 -23.95 22.62 -6.25
C GLN A 346 -24.35 22.60 -4.77
N TYR A 347 -23.65 23.37 -3.94
CA TYR A 347 -23.99 23.49 -2.52
C TYR A 347 -25.35 24.13 -2.32
N LEU A 348 -25.65 25.26 -2.99
CA LEU A 348 -26.95 25.94 -2.93
C LEU A 348 -28.08 25.00 -3.36
N LEU A 349 -27.93 24.28 -4.47
CA LEU A 349 -28.91 23.32 -4.94
C LEU A 349 -29.13 22.19 -3.91
N SER A 350 -28.07 21.71 -3.26
CA SER A 350 -28.20 20.71 -2.19
C SER A 350 -28.99 21.18 -0.98
N LYS A 351 -29.10 22.51 -0.81
CA LYS A 351 -29.88 23.17 0.25
C LYS A 351 -31.27 23.64 -0.22
N SER A 352 -31.67 23.26 -1.44
CA SER A 352 -32.94 23.71 -2.07
C SER A 352 -33.02 25.25 -2.21
N MET A 353 -31.90 25.87 -2.53
CA MET A 353 -31.76 27.30 -2.75
C MET A 353 -31.57 27.59 -4.25
N GLU A 354 -32.56 27.19 -5.07
CA GLU A 354 -32.49 27.26 -6.53
C GLU A 354 -32.41 28.71 -7.03
N ALA A 355 -33.12 29.62 -6.37
CA ALA A 355 -33.15 31.03 -6.74
C ALA A 355 -31.80 31.70 -6.61
N GLU A 356 -31.03 31.34 -5.58
CA GLU A 356 -29.69 31.82 -5.31
C GLU A 356 -28.63 31.11 -6.20
N ALA A 357 -28.91 29.89 -6.62
CA ALA A 357 -27.99 29.13 -7.49
C ALA A 357 -28.02 29.65 -8.93
N VAL A 358 -29.13 30.17 -9.43
CA VAL A 358 -29.25 30.66 -10.83
C VAL A 358 -28.21 31.68 -11.21
N PRO A 359 -28.01 32.81 -10.48
CA PRO A 359 -27.01 33.80 -10.89
C PRO A 359 -25.59 33.28 -10.82
N VAL A 360 -25.30 32.33 -9.95
CA VAL A 360 -23.98 31.68 -9.86
C VAL A 360 -23.74 30.78 -11.08
N LEU A 361 -24.76 30.05 -11.52
CA LEU A 361 -24.68 29.20 -12.73
C LEU A 361 -24.60 30.03 -13.99
N GLU A 362 -25.31 31.16 -14.09
CA GLU A 362 -25.20 32.08 -15.21
C GLU A 362 -23.75 32.57 -15.37
N GLN A 363 -23.07 32.90 -14.29
CA GLN A 363 -21.66 33.29 -14.32
C GLN A 363 -20.75 32.15 -14.83
N VAL A 364 -21.02 30.89 -14.48
CA VAL A 364 -20.28 29.73 -14.97
C VAL A 364 -20.46 29.56 -16.47
N VAL A 365 -21.71 29.72 -16.97
CA VAL A 365 -22.03 29.61 -18.41
C VAL A 365 -21.37 30.72 -19.21
N ASP A 366 -21.25 31.92 -18.65
CA ASP A 366 -20.55 33.03 -19.30
C ASP A 366 -19.07 32.73 -19.52
N TRP A 367 -18.43 31.98 -18.62
CA TRP A 367 -17.04 31.54 -18.78
C TRP A 367 -16.87 30.33 -19.70
N ASP A 368 -17.78 29.37 -19.61
CA ASP A 368 -17.78 28.17 -20.43
C ASP A 368 -19.17 27.90 -21.03
N PRO A 369 -19.50 28.48 -22.17
CA PRO A 369 -20.79 28.29 -22.84
C PRO A 369 -21.10 26.83 -23.23
N THR A 370 -20.11 25.94 -23.17
CA THR A 370 -20.27 24.51 -23.48
C THR A 370 -20.66 23.68 -22.24
N ASN A 371 -20.54 24.26 -21.06
CA ASN A 371 -20.94 23.64 -19.80
C ASN A 371 -22.47 23.61 -19.69
N LYS A 372 -23.07 22.44 -19.93
CA LYS A 372 -24.52 22.22 -19.92
C LYS A 372 -24.99 21.45 -18.72
#